data_933517552b039b40d2d6fc69bf34b279
#
_entry.id   933517552b039b40d2d6fc69bf34b279
#
_cell.length_a   1.000
_cell.length_b   1.000
_cell.length_c   1.000
_cell.angle_alpha   90.00
_cell.angle_beta   90.00
_cell.angle_gamma   90.00
#
_symmetry.space_group_name_H-M   'P 1'
#
loop_
_entity.id
_entity.type
_entity.pdbx_description
1 polymer ?
#
loop_
_entity_poly.entity_id
_entity_poly.type
_entity_poly.pdbx_seq_one_letter_code
_entity_poly.pdbx_strand_id
1 'polypeptide(L)'
;GLIRKYFVEKERLPFPMGIASYETIVAGDEGGSKARYLFSTMGVAAIFVAIRDWFGWIPGAWSSAWLYARNIFFGVWISPMAVGIGYIIGPLFTGVWFLGAALSYFFIIPVGVGLGWFADIAAARAFKDSLGIGLMVGTGIGILLKGIAPKAREIYGPIFRPEKNAKNPLSGWIPIVFAAVAVFLTTLSEMTLIPALLTIIGVWLTTAMAASITGQSGINPMEIFGIIVLLAVKIVATPGTIESFMIAGVVAVACGLAGDVLNDFKSGHLLKTDPKAQIVAETVGGIVGAVVSVVVLFIMFRAYGAFGPGTELPAPQAFAVSTMVGGLPDPTAFFFGLMMGI
;
A
#
# COMPACT_ATOMS: atom_id res chain seq x y z
N GLY A 1 -5.24 16.86 -0.89
CA GLY A 1 -5.86 18.01 -1.57
C GLY A 1 -5.01 18.61 -2.69
N LEU A 2 -3.71 18.88 -2.47
CA LEU A 2 -2.86 19.62 -3.42
C LEU A 2 -2.66 18.91 -4.77
N ILE A 3 -2.52 17.58 -4.76
CA ILE A 3 -2.30 16.77 -5.96
C ILE A 3 -3.60 16.26 -6.60
N ARG A 4 -4.77 16.47 -5.96
CA ARG A 4 -6.08 16.01 -6.45
C ARG A 4 -6.37 16.53 -7.87
N LYS A 5 -6.20 17.85 -8.10
CA LYS A 5 -6.49 18.50 -9.39
C LYS A 5 -5.70 17.83 -10.52
N TYR A 6 -4.45 17.45 -10.26
CA TYR A 6 -3.63 16.77 -11.25
C TYR A 6 -4.13 15.35 -11.56
N PHE A 7 -4.22 14.48 -10.57
CA PHE A 7 -4.51 13.06 -10.80
C PHE A 7 -5.99 12.77 -11.11
N VAL A 8 -6.93 13.47 -10.47
CA VAL A 8 -8.37 13.23 -10.64
C VAL A 8 -8.96 13.99 -11.82
N GLU A 9 -8.56 15.27 -12.01
CA GLU A 9 -9.20 16.14 -13.01
C GLU A 9 -8.40 16.22 -14.32
N LYS A 10 -7.06 16.37 -14.26
CA LYS A 10 -6.21 16.54 -15.44
C LYS A 10 -5.83 15.19 -16.06
N GLU A 11 -5.16 14.31 -15.34
CA GLU A 11 -4.79 12.96 -15.79
C GLU A 11 -5.99 12.03 -15.87
N ARG A 12 -7.06 12.33 -15.14
CA ARG A 12 -8.31 11.55 -15.10
C ARG A 12 -8.10 10.07 -14.82
N LEU A 13 -7.17 9.76 -13.92
CA LEU A 13 -6.91 8.38 -13.56
C LEU A 13 -8.19 7.68 -13.10
N PRO A 14 -8.33 6.38 -13.39
CA PRO A 14 -9.57 5.64 -13.12
C PRO A 14 -9.92 5.57 -11.63
N PHE A 15 -8.94 5.38 -10.74
CA PHE A 15 -9.18 5.13 -9.31
C PHE A 15 -10.27 4.07 -9.12
N PRO A 16 -10.02 2.77 -9.41
CA PRO A 16 -11.07 1.74 -9.48
C PRO A 16 -11.87 1.60 -8.19
N MET A 17 -11.22 1.74 -7.03
CA MET A 17 -11.89 1.67 -5.73
C MET A 17 -12.81 2.89 -5.50
N GLY A 18 -12.38 4.09 -5.94
CA GLY A 18 -13.21 5.30 -5.88
C GLY A 18 -14.43 5.22 -6.80
N ILE A 19 -14.31 4.60 -7.97
CA ILE A 19 -15.46 4.33 -8.86
C ILE A 19 -16.42 3.31 -8.20
N ALA A 20 -15.91 2.24 -7.60
CA ALA A 20 -16.72 1.25 -6.91
C ALA A 20 -17.50 1.87 -5.74
N SER A 21 -16.87 2.77 -4.97
CA SER A 21 -17.53 3.53 -3.90
C SER A 21 -18.64 4.44 -4.46
N TYR A 22 -18.36 5.14 -5.56
CA TYR A 22 -19.37 5.97 -6.25
C TYR A 22 -20.59 5.13 -6.69
N GLU A 23 -20.37 4.01 -7.39
CA GLU A 23 -21.46 3.12 -7.85
C GLU A 23 -22.26 2.55 -6.68
N THR A 24 -21.61 2.25 -5.56
CA THR A 24 -22.26 1.77 -4.34
C THR A 24 -23.21 2.84 -3.77
N ILE A 25 -22.75 4.09 -3.67
CA ILE A 25 -23.54 5.22 -3.16
C ILE A 25 -24.74 5.48 -4.08
N VAL A 26 -24.49 5.56 -5.40
CA VAL A 26 -25.55 5.79 -6.40
C VAL A 26 -26.58 4.65 -6.39
N ALA A 27 -26.13 3.40 -6.28
CA ALA A 27 -27.03 2.25 -6.19
C ALA A 27 -27.94 2.32 -4.95
N GLY A 28 -27.39 2.80 -3.81
CA GLY A 28 -28.17 3.01 -2.58
C GLY A 28 -29.18 4.15 -2.71
N ASP A 29 -28.80 5.25 -3.35
CA ASP A 29 -29.63 6.47 -3.50
C ASP A 29 -30.73 6.31 -4.56
N GLU A 30 -30.39 5.80 -5.75
CA GLU A 30 -31.35 5.58 -6.85
C GLU A 30 -32.35 4.45 -6.56
N GLY A 31 -31.97 3.47 -5.75
CA GLY A 31 -32.82 2.32 -5.45
C GLY A 31 -32.98 1.36 -6.64
N GLY A 32 -34.16 0.74 -6.74
CA GLY A 32 -34.54 -0.11 -7.86
C GLY A 32 -33.73 -1.40 -8.00
N SER A 33 -33.40 -1.79 -9.23
CA SER A 33 -32.68 -3.04 -9.52
C SER A 33 -31.23 -3.01 -9.03
N LYS A 34 -30.54 -1.87 -9.13
CA LYS A 34 -29.15 -1.71 -8.67
C LYS A 34 -29.03 -1.95 -7.17
N ALA A 35 -29.90 -1.30 -6.37
CA ALA A 35 -29.94 -1.51 -4.92
C ALA A 35 -30.27 -2.96 -4.56
N ARG A 36 -31.23 -3.59 -5.29
CA ARG A 36 -31.56 -4.99 -5.06
C ARG A 36 -30.36 -5.91 -5.27
N TYR A 37 -29.60 -5.72 -6.36
CA TYR A 37 -28.38 -6.51 -6.60
C TYR A 37 -27.32 -6.25 -5.52
N LEU A 38 -27.09 -4.99 -5.14
CA LEU A 38 -26.13 -4.62 -4.09
C LEU A 38 -26.48 -5.31 -2.76
N PHE A 39 -27.69 -5.12 -2.26
CA PHE A 39 -28.10 -5.68 -0.95
C PHE A 39 -28.25 -7.20 -0.99
N SER A 40 -28.71 -7.80 -2.10
CA SER A 40 -28.78 -9.25 -2.20
C SER A 40 -27.41 -9.92 -2.22
N THR A 41 -26.44 -9.37 -2.97
CA THR A 41 -25.07 -9.89 -3.00
C THR A 41 -24.37 -9.68 -1.66
N MET A 42 -24.59 -8.55 -1.00
CA MET A 42 -24.10 -8.30 0.36
C MET A 42 -24.69 -9.32 1.36
N GLY A 43 -26.00 -9.59 1.29
CA GLY A 43 -26.64 -10.60 2.12
C GLY A 43 -26.10 -12.01 1.87
N VAL A 44 -25.92 -12.42 0.61
CA VAL A 44 -25.31 -13.70 0.25
C VAL A 44 -23.89 -13.80 0.77
N ALA A 45 -23.09 -12.75 0.60
CA ALA A 45 -21.72 -12.73 1.11
C ALA A 45 -21.67 -12.81 2.65
N ALA A 46 -22.56 -12.10 3.35
CA ALA A 46 -22.66 -12.15 4.80
C ALA A 46 -23.04 -13.55 5.32
N ILE A 47 -24.04 -14.20 4.69
CA ILE A 47 -24.43 -15.58 4.99
C ILE A 47 -23.26 -16.53 4.75
N PHE A 48 -22.57 -16.39 3.61
CA PHE A 48 -21.42 -17.23 3.30
C PHE A 48 -20.30 -17.08 4.34
N VAL A 49 -19.96 -15.84 4.73
CA VAL A 49 -18.95 -15.56 5.75
C VAL A 49 -19.38 -16.11 7.12
N ALA A 50 -20.66 -15.99 7.49
CA ALA A 50 -21.18 -16.58 8.72
C ALA A 50 -21.04 -18.13 8.71
N ILE A 51 -21.36 -18.80 7.60
CA ILE A 51 -21.22 -20.25 7.46
C ILE A 51 -19.74 -20.66 7.56
N ARG A 52 -18.83 -19.87 6.95
CA ARG A 52 -17.41 -20.15 6.96
C ARG A 52 -16.77 -19.89 8.33
N ASP A 53 -16.97 -18.69 8.88
CA ASP A 53 -16.19 -18.23 10.04
C ASP A 53 -16.86 -18.52 11.37
N TRP A 54 -18.21 -18.45 11.43
CA TRP A 54 -18.95 -18.74 12.67
C TRP A 54 -19.24 -20.22 12.85
N PHE A 55 -19.79 -20.87 11.81
CA PHE A 55 -20.13 -22.29 11.90
C PHE A 55 -18.94 -23.22 11.54
N GLY A 56 -17.91 -22.71 10.87
CA GLY A 56 -16.75 -23.51 10.50
C GLY A 56 -17.02 -24.62 9.48
N TRP A 57 -18.16 -24.56 8.76
CA TRP A 57 -18.55 -25.60 7.79
C TRP A 57 -17.75 -25.53 6.50
N ILE A 58 -17.19 -24.38 6.18
CA ILE A 58 -16.35 -24.17 5.01
C ILE A 58 -14.96 -23.77 5.50
N PRO A 59 -13.87 -24.41 5.02
CA PRO A 59 -12.53 -23.97 5.40
C PRO A 59 -12.24 -22.58 4.87
N GLY A 60 -11.56 -21.73 5.67
CA GLY A 60 -11.16 -20.38 5.25
C GLY A 60 -10.13 -20.38 4.11
N ALA A 61 -9.33 -21.44 4.03
CA ALA A 61 -8.40 -21.68 2.95
C ALA A 61 -8.36 -23.18 2.59
N TRP A 62 -8.21 -23.45 1.31
CA TRP A 62 -7.96 -24.79 0.83
C TRP A 62 -6.48 -24.93 0.48
N SER A 63 -5.86 -26.01 0.91
CA SER A 63 -4.48 -26.35 0.57
C SER A 63 -4.36 -27.84 0.30
N SER A 64 -3.38 -28.25 -0.51
CA SER A 64 -3.17 -29.65 -0.87
C SER A 64 -1.93 -30.23 -0.17
N ALA A 65 -2.12 -31.23 0.68
CA ALA A 65 -1.03 -31.95 1.31
C ALA A 65 -0.07 -32.56 0.28
N TRP A 66 -0.58 -32.99 -0.87
CA TRP A 66 0.22 -33.53 -1.98
C TRP A 66 1.17 -32.48 -2.58
N LEU A 67 0.73 -31.22 -2.72
CA LEU A 67 1.55 -30.10 -3.17
C LEU A 67 2.60 -29.74 -2.11
N TYR A 68 2.18 -29.65 -0.86
CA TYR A 68 3.09 -29.33 0.25
C TYR A 68 4.22 -30.36 0.40
N ALA A 69 3.92 -31.66 0.22
CA ALA A 69 4.94 -32.72 0.24
C ALA A 69 5.99 -32.58 -0.88
N ARG A 70 5.73 -31.75 -1.90
CA ARG A 70 6.64 -31.43 -3.00
C ARG A 70 7.24 -30.04 -2.92
N ASN A 71 7.17 -29.43 -1.76
CA ASN A 71 7.63 -28.04 -1.53
C ASN A 71 6.88 -26.98 -2.34
N ILE A 72 5.66 -27.31 -2.82
CA ILE A 72 4.78 -26.36 -3.54
C ILE A 72 3.78 -25.81 -2.53
N PHE A 73 4.05 -24.61 -2.04
CA PHE A 73 3.24 -23.94 -1.01
C PHE A 73 2.09 -23.15 -1.66
N PHE A 74 1.12 -23.88 -2.21
CA PHE A 74 -0.04 -23.31 -2.87
C PHE A 74 -1.30 -23.58 -2.05
N GLY A 75 -2.10 -22.52 -1.89
CA GLY A 75 -3.42 -22.61 -1.28
C GLY A 75 -4.36 -21.57 -1.91
N VAL A 76 -5.65 -21.81 -1.78
CA VAL A 76 -6.70 -20.89 -2.23
C VAL A 76 -7.42 -20.35 -1.01
N TRP A 77 -7.35 -19.04 -0.83
CA TRP A 77 -8.11 -18.37 0.20
C TRP A 77 -9.56 -18.16 -0.25
N ILE A 78 -10.49 -18.79 0.47
CA ILE A 78 -11.91 -18.76 0.13
C ILE A 78 -12.55 -17.53 0.76
N SER A 79 -12.51 -16.39 0.05
CA SER A 79 -12.95 -15.09 0.55
C SER A 79 -13.78 -14.34 -0.50
N PRO A 80 -15.07 -14.05 -0.23
CA PRO A 80 -15.89 -13.18 -1.09
C PRO A 80 -15.26 -11.79 -1.27
N MET A 81 -14.63 -11.26 -0.23
CA MET A 81 -13.93 -9.97 -0.28
C MET A 81 -12.77 -10.01 -1.30
N ALA A 82 -11.93 -11.06 -1.28
CA ALA A 82 -10.84 -11.19 -2.23
C ALA A 82 -11.33 -11.31 -3.68
N VAL A 83 -12.44 -12.03 -3.91
CA VAL A 83 -13.09 -12.13 -5.22
C VAL A 83 -13.57 -10.75 -5.68
N GLY A 84 -14.24 -9.99 -4.80
CA GLY A 84 -14.71 -8.63 -5.11
C GLY A 84 -13.58 -7.67 -5.44
N ILE A 85 -12.50 -7.66 -4.64
CA ILE A 85 -11.31 -6.85 -4.88
C ILE A 85 -10.67 -7.23 -6.23
N GLY A 86 -10.51 -8.53 -6.50
CA GLY A 86 -9.94 -9.00 -7.77
C GLY A 86 -10.78 -8.60 -8.99
N TYR A 87 -12.10 -8.58 -8.85
CA TYR A 87 -13.02 -8.11 -9.90
C TYR A 87 -12.86 -6.60 -10.16
N ILE A 88 -12.76 -5.78 -9.10
CA ILE A 88 -12.60 -4.32 -9.21
C ILE A 88 -11.25 -3.96 -9.83
N ILE A 89 -10.17 -4.61 -9.40
CA ILE A 89 -8.80 -4.39 -9.91
C ILE A 89 -8.68 -4.85 -11.38
N GLY A 90 -9.38 -5.92 -11.73
CA GLY A 90 -9.42 -6.46 -13.08
C GLY A 90 -8.36 -7.51 -13.41
N PRO A 91 -8.55 -8.24 -14.52
CA PRO A 91 -7.78 -9.45 -14.83
C PRO A 91 -6.31 -9.18 -15.18
N LEU A 92 -5.97 -7.99 -15.67
CA LEU A 92 -4.59 -7.67 -16.03
C LEU A 92 -3.68 -7.66 -14.78
N PHE A 93 -4.03 -6.85 -13.79
CA PHE A 93 -3.22 -6.71 -12.57
C PHE A 93 -3.27 -7.97 -11.71
N THR A 94 -4.45 -8.57 -11.53
CA THR A 94 -4.61 -9.82 -10.78
C THR A 94 -3.89 -10.99 -11.46
N GLY A 95 -3.88 -11.02 -12.80
CA GLY A 95 -3.16 -12.03 -13.58
C GLY A 95 -1.64 -11.91 -13.41
N VAL A 96 -1.09 -10.69 -13.48
CA VAL A 96 0.33 -10.45 -13.23
C VAL A 96 0.72 -10.83 -11.79
N TRP A 97 -0.12 -10.50 -10.81
CA TRP A 97 0.10 -10.90 -9.42
C TRP A 97 0.10 -12.44 -9.27
N PHE A 98 -0.88 -13.10 -9.86
CA PHE A 98 -0.95 -14.57 -9.87
C PHE A 98 0.28 -15.20 -10.54
N LEU A 99 0.75 -14.64 -11.68
CA LEU A 99 1.97 -15.11 -12.35
C LEU A 99 3.19 -15.00 -11.45
N GLY A 100 3.35 -13.89 -10.73
CA GLY A 100 4.44 -13.73 -9.76
C GLY A 100 4.40 -14.80 -8.66
N ALA A 101 3.21 -15.06 -8.10
CA ALA A 101 3.00 -16.11 -7.11
C ALA A 101 3.28 -17.50 -7.70
N ALA A 102 2.78 -17.77 -8.91
CA ALA A 102 2.99 -19.05 -9.58
C ALA A 102 4.49 -19.30 -9.86
N LEU A 103 5.21 -18.32 -10.41
CA LEU A 103 6.66 -18.42 -10.63
C LEU A 103 7.41 -18.68 -9.32
N SER A 104 7.03 -17.99 -8.25
CA SER A 104 7.69 -18.13 -6.95
C SER A 104 7.47 -19.53 -6.33
N TYR A 105 6.22 -19.97 -6.24
CA TYR A 105 5.86 -21.14 -5.46
C TYR A 105 5.79 -22.45 -6.25
N PHE A 106 5.62 -22.41 -7.59
CA PHE A 106 5.63 -23.61 -8.43
C PHE A 106 6.98 -23.84 -9.11
N PHE A 107 7.82 -22.80 -9.28
CA PHE A 107 9.08 -22.92 -9.98
C PHE A 107 10.29 -22.59 -9.09
N ILE A 108 10.45 -21.36 -8.63
CA ILE A 108 11.68 -20.93 -7.95
C ILE A 108 11.97 -21.81 -6.72
N ILE A 109 11.00 -21.99 -5.84
CA ILE A 109 11.21 -22.75 -4.60
C ILE A 109 11.36 -24.25 -4.89
N PRO A 110 10.37 -24.97 -5.49
CA PRO A 110 10.47 -26.43 -5.60
C PRO A 110 11.55 -26.87 -6.59
N VAL A 111 11.69 -26.21 -7.72
CA VAL A 111 12.69 -26.56 -8.73
C VAL A 111 14.09 -26.19 -8.24
N GLY A 112 14.27 -25.00 -7.65
CA GLY A 112 15.56 -24.55 -7.14
C GLY A 112 16.11 -25.45 -6.03
N VAL A 113 15.26 -25.89 -5.12
CA VAL A 113 15.64 -26.87 -4.08
C VAL A 113 15.87 -28.25 -4.70
N GLY A 114 15.01 -28.69 -5.63
CA GLY A 114 15.12 -29.99 -6.29
C GLY A 114 16.37 -30.15 -7.16
N LEU A 115 16.84 -29.07 -7.80
CA LEU A 115 18.07 -29.04 -8.60
C LEU A 115 19.32 -28.70 -7.78
N GLY A 116 19.18 -28.43 -6.46
CA GLY A 116 20.32 -28.10 -5.62
C GLY A 116 20.87 -26.69 -5.82
N TRP A 117 20.09 -25.76 -6.44
CA TRP A 117 20.47 -24.34 -6.53
C TRP A 117 20.40 -23.67 -5.16
N PHE A 118 19.50 -24.12 -4.31
CA PHE A 118 19.35 -23.66 -2.92
C PHE A 118 19.61 -24.85 -1.98
N ALA A 119 20.28 -24.59 -0.87
CA ALA A 119 20.59 -25.60 0.13
C ALA A 119 19.31 -26.20 0.75
N ASP A 120 18.30 -25.35 0.95
CA ASP A 120 17.03 -25.72 1.56
C ASP A 120 15.91 -24.74 1.15
N ILE A 121 14.71 -24.99 1.68
CA ILE A 121 13.53 -24.14 1.45
C ILE A 121 13.71 -22.73 2.04
N ALA A 122 14.45 -22.60 3.14
CA ALA A 122 14.67 -21.31 3.78
C ALA A 122 15.54 -20.40 2.89
N ALA A 123 16.61 -20.96 2.30
CA ALA A 123 17.46 -20.28 1.33
C ALA A 123 16.67 -19.89 0.06
N ALA A 124 15.83 -20.79 -0.47
CA ALA A 124 14.97 -20.48 -1.62
C ALA A 124 13.95 -19.37 -1.33
N ARG A 125 13.38 -19.32 -0.13
CA ARG A 125 12.49 -18.24 0.31
C ARG A 125 13.24 -16.94 0.47
N ALA A 126 14.40 -16.93 1.12
CA ALA A 126 15.26 -15.76 1.28
C ALA A 126 15.60 -15.13 -0.08
N PHE A 127 15.98 -15.95 -1.06
CA PHE A 127 16.21 -15.53 -2.45
C PHE A 127 14.95 -14.91 -3.07
N LYS A 128 13.83 -15.63 -3.04
CA LYS A 128 12.54 -15.17 -3.60
C LYS A 128 12.07 -13.86 -2.95
N ASP A 129 12.15 -13.75 -1.63
CA ASP A 129 11.71 -12.56 -0.91
C ASP A 129 12.60 -11.35 -1.25
N SER A 130 13.92 -11.54 -1.26
CA SER A 130 14.88 -10.49 -1.64
C SER A 130 14.70 -10.05 -3.09
N LEU A 131 14.53 -11.00 -4.03
CA LEU A 131 14.24 -10.72 -5.44
C LEU A 131 12.94 -9.94 -5.61
N GLY A 132 11.88 -10.36 -4.91
CA GLY A 132 10.57 -9.71 -4.95
C GLY A 132 10.61 -8.28 -4.42
N ILE A 133 11.26 -8.05 -3.26
CA ILE A 133 11.44 -6.71 -2.71
C ILE A 133 12.29 -5.85 -3.67
N GLY A 134 13.36 -6.42 -4.23
CA GLY A 134 14.17 -5.74 -5.23
C GLY A 134 13.37 -5.29 -6.46
N LEU A 135 12.55 -6.19 -7.03
CA LEU A 135 11.65 -5.88 -8.16
C LEU A 135 10.70 -4.73 -7.82
N MET A 136 10.08 -4.76 -6.65
CA MET A 136 9.15 -3.72 -6.22
C MET A 136 9.86 -2.36 -6.03
N VAL A 137 11.01 -2.35 -5.37
CA VAL A 137 11.82 -1.12 -5.20
C VAL A 137 12.28 -0.58 -6.55
N GLY A 138 12.76 -1.45 -7.45
CA GLY A 138 13.15 -1.08 -8.81
C GLY A 138 11.99 -0.48 -9.60
N THR A 139 10.82 -1.10 -9.56
CA THR A 139 9.61 -0.56 -10.19
C THR A 139 9.24 0.81 -9.62
N GLY A 140 9.33 0.99 -8.30
CA GLY A 140 9.12 2.28 -7.66
C GLY A 140 10.10 3.35 -8.18
N ILE A 141 11.38 3.03 -8.27
CA ILE A 141 12.40 3.93 -8.84
C ILE A 141 12.10 4.21 -10.33
N GLY A 142 11.74 3.19 -11.10
CA GLY A 142 11.34 3.35 -12.50
C GLY A 142 10.15 4.31 -12.67
N ILE A 143 9.13 4.19 -11.84
CA ILE A 143 7.97 5.11 -11.81
C ILE A 143 8.40 6.52 -11.42
N LEU A 144 9.29 6.67 -10.44
CA LEU A 144 9.81 7.98 -10.08
C LEU A 144 10.53 8.64 -11.27
N LEU A 145 11.43 7.92 -11.90
CA LEU A 145 12.27 8.46 -12.98
C LEU A 145 11.51 8.68 -14.29
N LYS A 146 10.63 7.75 -14.68
CA LYS A 146 9.91 7.80 -15.97
C LYS A 146 8.51 8.41 -15.87
N GLY A 147 7.84 8.27 -14.70
CA GLY A 147 6.47 8.72 -14.49
C GLY A 147 6.35 10.07 -13.82
N ILE A 148 7.03 10.28 -12.70
CA ILE A 148 6.86 11.46 -11.86
C ILE A 148 7.86 12.57 -12.19
N ALA A 149 9.15 12.26 -12.32
CA ALA A 149 10.19 13.28 -12.53
C ALA A 149 9.95 14.14 -13.78
N PRO A 150 9.59 13.60 -14.95
CA PRO A 150 9.30 14.41 -16.13
C PRO A 150 8.09 15.33 -15.95
N LYS A 151 7.13 14.93 -15.12
CA LYS A 151 5.88 15.65 -14.84
C LYS A 151 5.92 16.44 -13.55
N ALA A 152 7.06 16.46 -12.84
CA ALA A 152 7.19 17.09 -11.51
C ALA A 152 6.76 18.56 -11.50
N ARG A 153 7.09 19.31 -12.57
CA ARG A 153 6.67 20.71 -12.71
C ARG A 153 5.13 20.87 -12.81
N GLU A 154 4.45 19.92 -13.40
CA GLU A 154 3.00 19.93 -13.55
C GLU A 154 2.30 19.49 -12.26
N ILE A 155 2.86 18.51 -11.58
CA ILE A 155 2.32 17.95 -10.33
C ILE A 155 2.52 18.95 -9.19
N TYR A 156 3.73 19.47 -9.03
CA TYR A 156 4.14 20.29 -7.89
C TYR A 156 4.13 21.80 -8.18
N GLY A 157 4.19 22.21 -9.46
CA GLY A 157 4.21 23.62 -9.84
C GLY A 157 3.06 24.45 -9.26
N PRO A 158 1.81 23.98 -9.30
CA PRO A 158 0.67 24.69 -8.72
C PRO A 158 0.75 24.88 -7.20
N ILE A 159 1.57 24.09 -6.51
CA ILE A 159 1.80 24.20 -5.06
C ILE A 159 2.69 25.42 -4.76
N PHE A 160 3.74 25.62 -5.57
CA PHE A 160 4.73 26.69 -5.37
C PHE A 160 4.40 27.99 -6.11
N ARG A 161 3.58 27.91 -7.17
CA ARG A 161 3.14 29.06 -7.97
C ARG A 161 1.62 29.02 -8.12
N PRO A 162 0.86 29.45 -7.09
CA PRO A 162 -0.59 29.51 -7.22
C PRO A 162 -0.97 30.44 -8.37
N GLU A 163 -1.89 30.00 -9.22
CA GLU A 163 -2.52 30.84 -10.24
C GLU A 163 -3.01 32.13 -9.59
N LYS A 164 -2.80 33.27 -10.25
CA LYS A 164 -3.09 34.63 -9.71
C LYS A 164 -4.52 34.79 -9.17
N ASN A 165 -5.46 33.98 -9.59
CA ASN A 165 -6.86 33.96 -9.15
C ASN A 165 -7.24 32.79 -8.24
N ALA A 166 -6.36 31.79 -8.00
CA ALA A 166 -6.62 30.75 -7.06
C ALA A 166 -6.25 31.25 -5.65
N LYS A 167 -7.24 31.58 -4.86
CA LYS A 167 -7.11 31.74 -3.41
C LYS A 167 -6.75 30.34 -2.84
N ASN A 168 -5.48 29.97 -2.93
CA ASN A 168 -4.93 28.77 -2.28
C ASN A 168 -4.35 29.22 -0.93
N PRO A 169 -5.15 29.24 0.16
CA PRO A 169 -4.67 29.66 1.47
C PRO A 169 -3.56 28.75 2.01
N LEU A 170 -3.44 27.52 1.47
CA LEU A 170 -2.45 26.53 1.88
C LEU A 170 -1.01 26.84 1.42
N SER A 171 -0.80 27.58 0.33
CA SER A 171 0.55 27.81 -0.21
C SER A 171 1.47 28.53 0.78
N GLY A 172 0.96 29.48 1.55
CA GLY A 172 1.74 30.18 2.58
C GLY A 172 2.04 29.35 3.84
N TRP A 173 1.22 28.35 4.11
CA TRP A 173 1.34 27.49 5.29
C TRP A 173 2.27 26.29 5.09
N ILE A 174 2.59 25.93 3.85
CA ILE A 174 3.41 24.75 3.52
C ILE A 174 4.75 24.76 4.27
N PRO A 175 5.56 25.83 4.29
CA PRO A 175 6.82 25.84 5.03
C PRO A 175 6.61 25.68 6.55
N ILE A 176 5.52 26.25 7.08
CA ILE A 176 5.19 26.14 8.51
C ILE A 176 4.78 24.72 8.85
N VAL A 177 3.96 24.05 8.01
CA VAL A 177 3.60 22.65 8.20
C VAL A 177 4.83 21.76 8.14
N PHE A 178 5.74 21.99 7.21
CA PHE A 178 7.00 21.24 7.13
C PHE A 178 7.88 21.43 8.36
N ALA A 179 8.04 22.66 8.81
CA ALA A 179 8.80 22.95 10.02
C ALA A 179 8.16 22.25 11.24
N ALA A 180 6.82 22.31 11.36
CA ALA A 180 6.10 21.63 12.44
C ALA A 180 6.27 20.11 12.39
N VAL A 181 6.19 19.50 11.20
CA VAL A 181 6.42 18.05 11.01
C VAL A 181 7.87 17.70 11.33
N ALA A 182 8.85 18.50 10.90
CA ALA A 182 10.25 18.26 11.22
C ALA A 182 10.51 18.33 12.72
N VAL A 183 9.95 19.32 13.41
CA VAL A 183 10.02 19.43 14.89
C VAL A 183 9.34 18.23 15.53
N PHE A 184 8.17 17.81 15.07
CA PHE A 184 7.47 16.64 15.58
C PHE A 184 8.34 15.37 15.44
N LEU A 185 8.90 15.12 14.26
CA LEU A 185 9.72 13.94 13.99
C LEU A 185 11.00 13.94 14.84
N THR A 186 11.64 15.09 15.03
CA THR A 186 12.88 15.17 15.82
C THR A 186 12.65 15.12 17.32
N THR A 187 11.51 15.59 17.82
CA THR A 187 11.24 15.67 19.27
C THR A 187 10.48 14.47 19.82
N LEU A 188 9.49 13.96 19.06
CA LEU A 188 8.62 12.86 19.54
C LEU A 188 8.99 11.50 18.95
N SER A 189 9.65 11.46 17.81
CA SER A 189 10.08 10.20 17.18
C SER A 189 11.57 9.90 17.36
N GLU A 190 12.28 10.74 18.11
CA GLU A 190 13.73 10.63 18.36
C GLU A 190 14.56 10.54 17.06
N MET A 191 14.00 11.02 15.95
CA MET A 191 14.71 11.08 14.67
C MET A 191 15.77 12.18 14.68
N THR A 192 16.93 11.88 14.15
CA THR A 192 17.94 12.92 13.90
C THR A 192 17.48 13.85 12.76
N LEU A 193 17.98 15.08 12.73
CA LEU A 193 17.47 16.12 11.81
C LEU A 193 17.59 15.74 10.32
N ILE A 194 18.71 15.15 9.91
CA ILE A 194 18.94 14.78 8.50
C ILE A 194 17.97 13.69 8.06
N PRO A 195 17.81 12.56 8.74
CA PRO A 195 16.76 11.59 8.47
C PRO A 195 15.35 12.16 8.46
N ALA A 196 15.02 13.06 9.39
CA ALA A 196 13.68 13.70 9.42
C ALA A 196 13.42 14.54 8.16
N LEU A 197 14.36 15.37 7.74
CA LEU A 197 14.25 16.17 6.52
C LEU A 197 14.17 15.30 5.24
N LEU A 198 15.00 14.27 5.15
CA LEU A 198 14.97 13.33 4.02
C LEU A 198 13.65 12.55 3.99
N THR A 199 13.10 12.19 5.16
CA THR A 199 11.78 11.54 5.25
C THR A 199 10.67 12.46 4.74
N ILE A 200 10.67 13.74 5.09
CA ILE A 200 9.69 14.72 4.59
C ILE A 200 9.76 14.87 3.07
N ILE A 201 10.97 15.00 2.52
CA ILE A 201 11.18 15.05 1.06
C ILE A 201 10.72 13.74 0.42
N GLY A 202 11.05 12.61 1.04
CA GLY A 202 10.62 11.27 0.61
C GLY A 202 9.10 11.16 0.55
N VAL A 203 8.38 11.57 1.59
CA VAL A 203 6.90 11.61 1.62
C VAL A 203 6.34 12.42 0.45
N TRP A 204 6.93 13.57 0.14
CA TRP A 204 6.47 14.39 -0.97
C TRP A 204 6.57 13.68 -2.32
N LEU A 205 7.68 13.04 -2.59
CA LEU A 205 7.90 12.32 -3.84
C LEU A 205 7.03 11.06 -3.90
N THR A 206 7.03 10.27 -2.84
CA THR A 206 6.36 8.96 -2.82
C THR A 206 4.84 9.05 -2.74
N THR A 207 4.26 10.10 -2.15
CA THR A 207 2.80 10.33 -2.19
C THR A 207 2.27 10.56 -3.60
N ALA A 208 3.05 11.23 -4.49
CA ALA A 208 2.67 11.35 -5.90
C ALA A 208 2.79 10.02 -6.65
N MET A 209 3.80 9.20 -6.30
CA MET A 209 3.94 7.83 -6.86
C MET A 209 2.77 6.95 -6.41
N ALA A 210 2.43 6.97 -5.11
CA ALA A 210 1.28 6.27 -4.55
C ALA A 210 -0.02 6.68 -5.24
N ALA A 211 -0.25 7.98 -5.42
CA ALA A 211 -1.39 8.53 -6.15
C ALA A 211 -1.48 8.00 -7.59
N SER A 212 -0.35 7.96 -8.31
CA SER A 212 -0.30 7.49 -9.69
C SER A 212 -0.61 5.98 -9.79
N ILE A 213 0.02 5.16 -8.95
CA ILE A 213 -0.16 3.70 -8.98
C ILE A 213 -1.56 3.32 -8.53
N THR A 214 -2.03 3.86 -7.41
CA THR A 214 -3.39 3.62 -6.89
C THR A 214 -4.44 4.06 -7.90
N GLY A 215 -4.22 5.21 -8.55
CA GLY A 215 -5.13 5.74 -9.55
C GLY A 215 -5.25 4.86 -10.80
N GLN A 216 -4.20 4.16 -11.17
CA GLN A 216 -4.17 3.28 -12.35
C GLN A 216 -4.66 1.87 -12.03
N SER A 217 -4.20 1.30 -10.92
CA SER A 217 -4.37 -0.12 -10.62
C SER A 217 -5.37 -0.41 -9.48
N GLY A 218 -5.68 0.57 -8.65
CA GLY A 218 -6.42 0.36 -7.40
C GLY A 218 -5.57 -0.25 -6.27
N ILE A 219 -4.28 -0.52 -6.50
CA ILE A 219 -3.35 -1.09 -5.51
C ILE A 219 -2.40 0.00 -5.04
N ASN A 220 -2.18 0.07 -3.72
CA ASN A 220 -1.24 1.02 -3.12
C ASN A 220 -0.11 0.27 -2.39
N PRO A 221 1.08 0.16 -2.98
CA PRO A 221 2.22 -0.53 -2.37
C PRO A 221 2.94 0.41 -1.37
N MET A 222 2.23 0.89 -0.37
CA MET A 222 2.69 1.92 0.56
C MET A 222 3.97 1.53 1.33
N GLU A 223 4.12 0.26 1.69
CA GLU A 223 5.29 -0.27 2.38
C GLU A 223 6.56 -0.17 1.54
N ILE A 224 6.44 -0.33 0.22
CA ILE A 224 7.57 -0.25 -0.70
C ILE A 224 8.10 1.18 -0.78
N PHE A 225 7.23 2.18 -0.73
CA PHE A 225 7.66 3.58 -0.66
C PHE A 225 8.40 3.88 0.65
N GLY A 226 7.94 3.31 1.76
CA GLY A 226 8.67 3.37 3.03
C GLY A 226 10.08 2.77 2.92
N ILE A 227 10.21 1.62 2.26
CA ILE A 227 11.49 0.97 2.00
C ILE A 227 12.39 1.83 1.10
N ILE A 228 11.87 2.39 0.01
CA ILE A 228 12.64 3.24 -0.92
C ILE A 228 13.24 4.44 -0.17
N VAL A 229 12.43 5.13 0.64
CA VAL A 229 12.91 6.29 1.40
C VAL A 229 13.89 5.87 2.48
N LEU A 230 13.64 4.77 3.19
CA LEU A 230 14.58 4.22 4.18
C LEU A 230 15.94 3.90 3.54
N LEU A 231 15.95 3.26 2.37
CA LEU A 231 17.19 2.97 1.65
C LEU A 231 17.91 4.26 1.23
N ALA A 232 17.18 5.26 0.73
CA ALA A 232 17.76 6.55 0.39
C ALA A 232 18.37 7.26 1.61
N VAL A 233 17.70 7.20 2.77
CA VAL A 233 18.25 7.73 4.03
C VAL A 233 19.48 6.96 4.46
N LYS A 234 19.50 5.63 4.36
CA LYS A 234 20.66 4.79 4.70
C LYS A 234 21.91 5.07 3.86
N ILE A 235 21.77 5.66 2.67
CA ILE A 235 22.93 6.09 1.86
C ILE A 235 23.64 7.31 2.48
N VAL A 236 22.87 8.21 3.12
CA VAL A 236 23.36 9.50 3.61
C VAL A 236 23.61 9.50 5.11
N ALA A 237 22.87 8.67 5.85
CA ALA A 237 22.89 8.59 7.29
C ALA A 237 22.86 7.12 7.76
N THR A 238 23.22 6.90 9.01
CA THR A 238 23.15 5.57 9.65
C THR A 238 22.07 5.57 10.73
N PRO A 239 20.77 5.54 10.34
CA PRO A 239 19.69 5.54 11.30
C PRO A 239 19.71 4.28 12.17
N GLY A 240 19.42 4.43 13.45
CA GLY A 240 19.22 3.30 14.36
C GLY A 240 18.01 2.46 13.97
N THR A 241 17.83 1.32 14.65
CA THR A 241 16.73 0.38 14.32
C THR A 241 15.36 1.05 14.47
N ILE A 242 15.10 1.70 15.59
CA ILE A 242 13.81 2.40 15.85
C ILE A 242 13.60 3.52 14.83
N GLU A 243 14.63 4.34 14.61
CA GLU A 243 14.60 5.42 13.63
C GLU A 243 14.29 4.89 12.22
N SER A 244 14.87 3.76 11.82
CA SER A 244 14.60 3.10 10.53
C SER A 244 13.14 2.68 10.39
N PHE A 245 12.53 2.10 11.43
CA PHE A 245 11.10 1.76 11.43
C PHE A 245 10.23 3.00 11.38
N MET A 246 10.59 4.08 12.08
CA MET A 246 9.87 5.34 12.06
C MET A 246 9.90 5.98 10.67
N ILE A 247 11.05 6.00 9.99
CA ILE A 247 11.18 6.50 8.61
C ILE A 247 10.23 5.74 7.68
N ALA A 248 10.34 4.40 7.67
CA ALA A 248 9.52 3.58 6.79
C ALA A 248 8.02 3.67 7.12
N GLY A 249 7.66 3.70 8.41
CA GLY A 249 6.29 3.79 8.89
C GLY A 249 5.64 5.13 8.53
N VAL A 250 6.31 6.25 8.76
CA VAL A 250 5.80 7.59 8.42
C VAL A 250 5.54 7.70 6.92
N VAL A 251 6.47 7.22 6.08
CA VAL A 251 6.30 7.25 4.62
C VAL A 251 5.18 6.32 4.18
N ALA A 252 5.12 5.09 4.70
CA ALA A 252 4.08 4.13 4.35
C ALA A 252 2.69 4.64 4.71
N VAL A 253 2.50 5.18 5.92
CA VAL A 253 1.22 5.76 6.34
C VAL A 253 0.83 6.96 5.49
N ALA A 254 1.78 7.86 5.19
CA ALA A 254 1.51 9.01 4.32
C ALA A 254 1.12 8.61 2.89
N CYS A 255 1.76 7.57 2.32
CA CYS A 255 1.43 7.03 1.02
C CYS A 255 0.09 6.28 1.02
N GLY A 256 -0.19 5.51 2.08
CA GLY A 256 -1.47 4.85 2.30
C GLY A 256 -2.61 5.86 2.27
N LEU A 257 -2.51 6.86 3.14
CA LEU A 257 -3.50 7.94 3.23
C LEU A 257 -3.65 8.72 1.92
N ALA A 258 -2.56 8.97 1.19
CA ALA A 258 -2.63 9.66 -0.10
C ALA A 258 -3.44 8.88 -1.15
N GLY A 259 -3.28 7.55 -1.21
CA GLY A 259 -4.05 6.69 -2.10
C GLY A 259 -5.53 6.63 -1.74
N ASP A 260 -5.84 6.47 -0.46
CA ASP A 260 -7.20 6.35 0.05
C ASP A 260 -7.98 7.66 -0.15
N VAL A 261 -7.41 8.78 0.26
CA VAL A 261 -8.01 10.12 0.08
C VAL A 261 -8.24 10.46 -1.40
N LEU A 262 -7.39 9.98 -2.32
CA LEU A 262 -7.60 10.19 -3.75
C LEU A 262 -8.70 9.30 -4.34
N ASN A 263 -8.91 8.09 -3.81
CA ASN A 263 -10.09 7.28 -4.12
C ASN A 263 -11.37 8.01 -3.69
N ASP A 264 -11.38 8.58 -2.49
CA ASP A 264 -12.53 9.33 -1.97
C ASP A 264 -12.76 10.61 -2.78
N PHE A 265 -11.71 11.34 -3.14
CA PHE A 265 -11.83 12.47 -4.05
C PHE A 265 -12.32 12.09 -5.44
N LYS A 266 -12.01 10.90 -5.94
CA LYS A 266 -12.56 10.42 -7.20
C LYS A 266 -14.05 10.17 -7.09
N SER A 267 -14.49 9.47 -6.03
CA SER A 267 -15.90 9.26 -5.73
C SER A 267 -16.65 10.58 -5.59
N GLY A 268 -16.12 11.52 -4.77
CA GLY A 268 -16.72 12.84 -4.60
C GLY A 268 -16.73 13.70 -5.87
N HIS A 269 -15.72 13.57 -6.75
CA HIS A 269 -15.72 14.25 -8.05
C HIS A 269 -16.86 13.76 -8.94
N LEU A 270 -17.12 12.45 -8.94
CA LEU A 270 -18.24 11.84 -9.70
C LEU A 270 -19.59 12.23 -9.10
N LEU A 271 -19.69 12.29 -7.78
CA LEU A 271 -20.90 12.75 -7.04
C LEU A 271 -21.08 14.27 -7.06
N LYS A 272 -20.09 15.04 -7.57
CA LYS A 272 -20.07 16.51 -7.54
C LYS A 272 -20.08 17.10 -6.12
N THR A 273 -19.48 16.40 -5.16
CA THR A 273 -19.33 16.84 -3.77
C THR A 273 -18.35 18.02 -3.68
N ASP A 274 -18.55 18.93 -2.72
CA ASP A 274 -17.60 20.01 -2.46
C ASP A 274 -16.25 19.44 -1.93
N PRO A 275 -15.14 19.65 -2.65
CA PRO A 275 -13.83 19.16 -2.24
C PRO A 275 -13.35 19.68 -0.89
N LYS A 276 -13.80 20.86 -0.45
CA LYS A 276 -13.43 21.42 0.86
C LYS A 276 -14.11 20.67 1.98
N ALA A 277 -15.39 20.33 1.82
CA ALA A 277 -16.14 19.52 2.78
C ALA A 277 -15.50 18.14 2.90
N GLN A 278 -15.09 17.52 1.78
CA GLN A 278 -14.37 16.25 1.81
C GLN A 278 -13.05 16.35 2.59
N ILE A 279 -12.21 17.36 2.34
CA ILE A 279 -10.94 17.53 3.08
C ILE A 279 -11.18 17.64 4.59
N VAL A 280 -12.22 18.35 5.01
CA VAL A 280 -12.55 18.48 6.44
C VAL A 280 -12.96 17.11 7.00
N ALA A 281 -13.85 16.38 6.31
CA ALA A 281 -14.29 15.07 6.73
C ALA A 281 -13.11 14.07 6.83
N GLU A 282 -12.24 14.04 5.81
CA GLU A 282 -11.02 13.23 5.78
C GLU A 282 -10.06 13.56 6.93
N THR A 283 -9.90 14.86 7.23
CA THR A 283 -9.02 15.28 8.33
C THR A 283 -9.57 14.81 9.67
N VAL A 284 -10.88 14.99 9.92
CA VAL A 284 -11.53 14.51 11.15
C VAL A 284 -11.47 12.98 11.23
N GLY A 285 -11.81 12.29 10.15
CA GLY A 285 -11.72 10.83 10.06
C GLY A 285 -10.32 10.30 10.31
N GLY A 286 -9.30 10.96 9.73
CA GLY A 286 -7.90 10.61 9.93
C GLY A 286 -7.43 10.75 11.39
N ILE A 287 -7.85 11.82 12.08
CA ILE A 287 -7.53 12.00 13.51
C ILE A 287 -8.20 10.91 14.36
N VAL A 288 -9.49 10.67 14.14
CA VAL A 288 -10.24 9.63 14.87
C VAL A 288 -9.64 8.25 14.57
N GLY A 289 -9.36 7.96 13.29
CA GLY A 289 -8.75 6.72 12.86
C GLY A 289 -7.38 6.48 13.49
N ALA A 290 -6.54 7.52 13.61
CA ALA A 290 -5.25 7.41 14.26
C ALA A 290 -5.36 7.00 15.73
N VAL A 291 -6.33 7.54 16.47
CA VAL A 291 -6.57 7.15 17.88
C VAL A 291 -7.12 5.73 17.96
N VAL A 292 -8.12 5.41 17.15
CA VAL A 292 -8.78 4.09 17.15
C VAL A 292 -7.78 2.99 16.75
N SER A 293 -6.92 3.23 15.76
CA SER A 293 -5.95 2.23 15.31
C SER A 293 -4.96 1.81 16.39
N VAL A 294 -4.51 2.76 17.24
CA VAL A 294 -3.64 2.44 18.39
C VAL A 294 -4.35 1.55 19.39
N VAL A 295 -5.61 1.88 19.72
CA VAL A 295 -6.42 1.07 20.65
C VAL A 295 -6.66 -0.33 20.11
N VAL A 296 -7.04 -0.44 18.83
CA VAL A 296 -7.26 -1.73 18.15
C VAL A 296 -5.97 -2.54 18.10
N LEU A 297 -4.84 -1.93 17.76
CA LEU A 297 -3.54 -2.62 17.73
C LEU A 297 -3.19 -3.19 19.13
N PHE A 298 -3.43 -2.42 20.18
CA PHE A 298 -3.19 -2.88 21.54
C PHE A 298 -4.10 -4.07 21.93
N ILE A 299 -5.38 -4.02 21.54
CA ILE A 299 -6.34 -5.12 21.79
C ILE A 299 -5.88 -6.36 21.02
N MET A 300 -5.51 -6.22 19.73
CA MET A 300 -5.02 -7.33 18.92
C MET A 300 -3.74 -7.95 19.48
N PHE A 301 -2.80 -7.11 19.94
CA PHE A 301 -1.59 -7.60 20.57
C PHE A 301 -1.88 -8.39 21.87
N ARG A 302 -2.86 -7.93 22.65
CA ARG A 302 -3.32 -8.65 23.86
C ARG A 302 -4.02 -9.97 23.52
N ALA A 303 -4.79 -10.00 22.43
CA ALA A 303 -5.56 -11.18 22.04
C ALA A 303 -4.68 -12.28 21.38
N TYR A 304 -3.75 -11.89 20.51
CA TYR A 304 -2.96 -12.81 19.69
C TYR A 304 -1.49 -12.94 20.11
N GLY A 305 -1.00 -12.05 20.96
CA GLY A 305 0.33 -12.09 21.56
C GLY A 305 1.49 -11.68 20.64
N ALA A 306 1.43 -11.99 19.34
CA ALA A 306 2.51 -11.68 18.39
C ALA A 306 1.99 -11.44 16.96
N PHE A 307 2.78 -10.66 16.21
CA PHE A 307 2.57 -10.43 14.77
C PHE A 307 3.80 -10.95 14.01
N GLY A 308 3.59 -11.48 12.81
CA GLY A 308 4.67 -11.86 11.91
C GLY A 308 4.54 -13.27 11.34
N PRO A 309 5.50 -13.72 10.54
CA PRO A 309 5.48 -15.02 9.90
C PRO A 309 5.34 -16.17 10.90
N GLY A 310 4.41 -17.07 10.63
CA GLY A 310 4.15 -18.22 11.51
C GLY A 310 3.21 -17.95 12.68
N THR A 311 2.69 -16.73 12.82
CA THR A 311 1.65 -16.36 13.80
C THR A 311 0.28 -16.32 13.14
N GLU A 312 -0.80 -16.20 13.94
CA GLU A 312 -2.16 -16.01 13.42
C GLU A 312 -2.31 -14.69 12.64
N LEU A 313 -1.46 -13.70 12.94
CA LEU A 313 -1.42 -12.39 12.29
C LEU A 313 -0.07 -12.21 11.56
N PRO A 314 0.07 -12.69 10.31
CA PRO A 314 1.35 -12.74 9.59
C PRO A 314 1.95 -11.39 9.23
N ALA A 315 1.15 -10.30 9.15
CA ALA A 315 1.57 -8.93 8.89
C ALA A 315 2.66 -8.79 7.77
N PRO A 316 2.42 -9.24 6.54
CA PRO A 316 3.46 -9.39 5.52
C PRO A 316 4.12 -8.06 5.12
N GLN A 317 3.39 -6.95 5.12
CA GLN A 317 3.95 -5.62 4.82
C GLN A 317 4.92 -5.15 5.91
N ALA A 318 4.54 -5.30 7.18
CA ALA A 318 5.41 -4.97 8.30
C ALA A 318 6.65 -5.88 8.33
N PHE A 319 6.49 -7.15 7.97
CA PHE A 319 7.60 -8.08 7.84
C PHE A 319 8.57 -7.69 6.72
N ALA A 320 8.10 -7.25 5.56
CA ALA A 320 8.94 -6.76 4.47
C ALA A 320 9.79 -5.56 4.91
N VAL A 321 9.19 -4.59 5.63
CA VAL A 321 9.92 -3.46 6.21
C VAL A 321 10.95 -3.93 7.25
N SER A 322 10.56 -4.84 8.14
CA SER A 322 11.45 -5.42 9.16
C SER A 322 12.69 -6.08 8.54
N THR A 323 12.49 -6.84 7.47
CA THR A 323 13.57 -7.47 6.70
C THR A 323 14.57 -6.42 6.17
N MET A 324 14.08 -5.28 5.68
CA MET A 324 14.92 -4.20 5.15
C MET A 324 15.63 -3.41 6.26
N VAL A 325 15.03 -3.31 7.43
CA VAL A 325 15.66 -2.70 8.61
C VAL A 325 16.78 -3.59 9.15
N GLY A 326 16.52 -4.90 9.26
CA GLY A 326 17.46 -5.88 9.80
C GLY A 326 18.59 -6.28 8.85
N GLY A 327 18.46 -5.95 7.55
CA GLY A 327 19.41 -6.32 6.50
C GLY A 327 18.80 -7.28 5.49
N LEU A 328 19.30 -7.23 4.26
CA LEU A 328 18.82 -8.08 3.16
C LEU A 328 19.24 -9.53 3.38
N PRO A 329 18.32 -10.50 3.34
CA PRO A 329 18.68 -11.91 3.44
C PRO A 329 19.57 -12.39 2.29
N ASP A 330 19.29 -11.90 1.07
CA ASP A 330 20.08 -12.14 -0.13
C ASP A 330 20.28 -10.84 -0.92
N PRO A 331 21.40 -10.10 -0.68
CA PRO A 331 21.68 -8.86 -1.40
C PRO A 331 21.81 -9.04 -2.90
N THR A 332 22.35 -10.17 -3.38
CA THR A 332 22.50 -10.42 -4.81
C THR A 332 21.15 -10.54 -5.50
N ALA A 333 20.24 -11.36 -4.94
CA ALA A 333 18.88 -11.48 -5.45
C ALA A 333 18.14 -10.13 -5.43
N PHE A 334 18.32 -9.33 -4.37
CA PHE A 334 17.74 -7.99 -4.29
C PHE A 334 18.22 -7.08 -5.43
N PHE A 335 19.52 -7.01 -5.69
CA PHE A 335 20.06 -6.17 -6.78
C PHE A 335 19.62 -6.65 -8.15
N PHE A 336 19.51 -7.97 -8.38
CA PHE A 336 18.91 -8.50 -9.60
C PHE A 336 17.45 -8.04 -9.75
N GLY A 337 16.64 -8.18 -8.72
CA GLY A 337 15.28 -7.70 -8.73
C GLY A 337 15.17 -6.20 -8.97
N LEU A 338 16.02 -5.41 -8.32
CA LEU A 338 16.10 -3.96 -8.49
C LEU A 338 16.33 -3.56 -9.95
N MET A 339 17.34 -4.15 -10.59
CA MET A 339 17.67 -3.88 -11.99
C MET A 339 16.56 -4.32 -12.95
N MET A 340 15.91 -5.44 -12.69
CA MET A 340 14.78 -5.92 -13.51
C MET A 340 13.53 -5.04 -13.33
N GLY A 341 13.36 -4.41 -12.18
CA GLY A 341 12.21 -3.56 -11.87
C GLY A 341 12.28 -2.17 -12.51
N ILE A 342 13.46 -1.58 -12.73
CA ILE A 342 13.68 -0.25 -13.32
C ILE A 342 13.37 -0.26 -14.83
#